data_e9b5489bfaf9d8b34f98dd2a72d52068
#
_entry.id   e9b5489bfaf9d8b34f98dd2a72d52068
#
_cell.length_a   1.000
_cell.length_b   1.000
_cell.length_c   1.000
_cell.angle_alpha   90.00
_cell.angle_beta   90.00
_cell.angle_gamma   90.00
#
_symmetry.space_group_name_H-M   'P 1'
#
loop_
_entity.id
_entity.type
_entity.pdbx_description
1 polymer ?
#
loop_
_entity_poly.entity_id
_entity_poly.type
_entity_poly.pdbx_seq_one_letter_code
_entity_poly.pdbx_strand_id
1 'polypeptide(L)'
;MFRARGFSETGMRDIADAAGLSPANLYHYFRGKDEILFYCQDRALDRMLAGISSARRLNGPVPARLHQVLSSHLQVMLDEVEGATAHLQTDALPPALRDRIVRKRDRYEHGLRALVAAGVARGECVAPDPALAARAMLGALNWTVTWFNPAGPRSASEIGEAVAAFLVRGVAARSTNIKPTRLTLVRRKSRTTGARHV
;
A
#
# COMPACT_ATOMS: atom_id res chain seq x y z
N MET A 1 6.19 -17.14 -5.22
CA MET A 1 5.46 -18.04 -6.11
C MET A 1 4.14 -17.45 -6.59
N PHE A 2 3.19 -17.06 -5.74
CA PHE A 2 1.93 -16.39 -6.16
C PHE A 2 2.12 -15.16 -7.06
N ARG A 3 3.24 -14.43 -6.91
CA ARG A 3 3.58 -13.27 -7.75
C ARG A 3 3.89 -13.65 -9.20
N ALA A 4 4.55 -14.79 -9.44
CA ALA A 4 5.01 -15.16 -10.77
C ALA A 4 3.94 -15.86 -11.61
N ARG A 5 3.07 -16.67 -10.97
CA ARG A 5 2.07 -17.52 -11.65
C ARG A 5 0.62 -17.17 -11.32
N GLY A 6 0.39 -16.30 -10.33
CA GLY A 6 -0.94 -16.03 -9.80
C GLY A 6 -1.41 -17.11 -8.83
N PHE A 7 -2.49 -16.78 -8.08
CA PHE A 7 -3.02 -17.70 -7.06
C PHE A 7 -3.69 -18.94 -7.68
N SER A 8 -4.44 -18.76 -8.76
CA SER A 8 -5.20 -19.84 -9.40
C SER A 8 -4.27 -20.93 -9.96
N GLU A 9 -3.19 -20.53 -10.59
CA GLU A 9 -2.23 -21.43 -11.26
C GLU A 9 -1.21 -22.06 -10.30
N THR A 10 -1.20 -21.68 -9.02
CA THR A 10 -0.26 -22.22 -8.02
C THR A 10 -0.93 -23.32 -7.21
N GLY A 11 -0.37 -24.54 -7.28
CA GLY A 11 -0.83 -25.70 -6.50
C GLY A 11 -0.10 -25.84 -5.16
N MET A 12 -0.66 -26.67 -4.25
CA MET A 12 -0.03 -26.99 -2.96
C MET A 12 1.34 -27.67 -3.12
N ARG A 13 1.51 -28.51 -4.18
CA ARG A 13 2.80 -29.15 -4.47
C ARG A 13 3.87 -28.12 -4.85
N ASP A 14 3.50 -27.18 -5.74
CA ASP A 14 4.41 -26.10 -6.14
C ASP A 14 4.86 -25.24 -4.93
N ILE A 15 3.96 -25.00 -3.99
CA ILE A 15 4.26 -24.25 -2.76
C ILE A 15 5.20 -25.06 -1.85
N ALA A 16 4.96 -26.36 -1.69
CA ALA A 16 5.80 -27.25 -0.90
C ALA A 16 7.22 -27.28 -1.46
N ASP A 17 7.37 -27.49 -2.77
CA ASP A 17 8.65 -27.54 -3.46
C ASP A 17 9.43 -26.22 -3.29
N ALA A 18 8.75 -25.07 -3.47
CA ALA A 18 9.38 -23.76 -3.27
C ALA A 18 9.78 -23.47 -1.82
N ALA A 19 9.08 -24.08 -0.86
CA ALA A 19 9.40 -23.95 0.56
C ALA A 19 10.43 -24.99 1.06
N GLY A 20 10.89 -25.91 0.19
CA GLY A 20 11.78 -27.02 0.58
C GLY A 20 11.09 -28.03 1.51
N LEU A 21 9.75 -28.17 1.43
CA LEU A 21 8.94 -29.04 2.25
C LEU A 21 8.34 -30.19 1.43
N SER A 22 8.05 -31.31 2.09
CA SER A 22 7.20 -32.32 1.46
C SER A 22 5.75 -31.83 1.42
N PRO A 23 4.93 -32.23 0.41
CA PRO A 23 3.50 -31.90 0.39
C PRO A 23 2.77 -32.35 1.65
N ALA A 24 3.11 -33.53 2.20
CA ALA A 24 2.51 -34.04 3.43
C ALA A 24 2.81 -33.13 4.64
N ASN A 25 4.04 -32.62 4.71
CA ASN A 25 4.43 -31.68 5.76
C ASN A 25 3.68 -30.35 5.63
N LEU A 26 3.50 -29.82 4.40
CA LEU A 26 2.73 -28.61 4.17
C LEU A 26 1.25 -28.76 4.56
N TYR A 27 0.63 -29.92 4.22
CA TYR A 27 -0.76 -30.24 4.60
C TYR A 27 -0.95 -30.43 6.11
N HIS A 28 0.11 -30.73 6.85
CA HIS A 28 0.07 -30.74 8.31
C HIS A 28 -0.22 -29.36 8.92
N TYR A 29 0.26 -28.28 8.27
CA TYR A 29 0.09 -26.90 8.76
C TYR A 29 -1.08 -26.17 8.10
N PHE A 30 -1.40 -26.47 6.83
CA PHE A 30 -2.38 -25.75 6.04
C PHE A 30 -3.28 -26.70 5.27
N ARG A 31 -4.58 -26.55 5.41
CA ARG A 31 -5.58 -27.38 4.74
C ARG A 31 -5.68 -27.11 3.23
N GLY A 32 -5.26 -25.91 2.79
CA GLY A 32 -5.30 -25.49 1.40
C GLY A 32 -4.53 -24.18 1.16
N LYS A 33 -4.41 -23.82 -0.11
CA LYS A 33 -3.66 -22.63 -0.52
C LYS A 33 -4.30 -21.31 -0.06
N ASP A 34 -5.58 -21.28 0.20
CA ASP A 34 -6.33 -20.17 0.77
C ASP A 34 -5.92 -19.87 2.22
N GLU A 35 -5.66 -20.92 3.03
CA GLU A 35 -5.12 -20.75 4.39
C GLU A 35 -3.69 -20.17 4.35
N ILE A 36 -2.87 -20.59 3.39
CA ILE A 36 -1.52 -20.04 3.19
C ILE A 36 -1.61 -18.57 2.77
N LEU A 37 -2.48 -18.25 1.81
CA LEU A 37 -2.72 -16.89 1.35
C LEU A 37 -3.17 -15.99 2.51
N PHE A 38 -4.14 -16.49 3.30
CA PHE A 38 -4.60 -15.82 4.51
C PHE A 38 -3.44 -15.57 5.50
N TYR A 39 -2.66 -16.60 5.79
CA TYR A 39 -1.52 -16.51 6.71
C TYR A 39 -0.52 -15.43 6.28
N CYS A 40 -0.14 -15.40 5.01
CA CYS A 40 0.76 -14.38 4.47
C CYS A 40 0.19 -12.97 4.63
N GLN A 41 -1.09 -12.77 4.27
CA GLN A 41 -1.75 -11.45 4.40
C GLN A 41 -1.89 -11.04 5.87
N ASP A 42 -2.29 -11.96 6.73
CA ASP A 42 -2.51 -11.71 8.16
C ASP A 42 -1.21 -11.28 8.85
N ARG A 43 -0.11 -11.99 8.57
CA ARG A 43 1.24 -11.68 9.11
C ARG A 43 1.76 -10.33 8.63
N ALA A 44 1.63 -10.03 7.35
CA ALA A 44 2.07 -8.76 6.80
C ALA A 44 1.29 -7.59 7.40
N LEU A 45 -0.03 -7.73 7.56
CA LEU A 45 -0.86 -6.71 8.21
C LEU A 45 -0.52 -6.54 9.70
N ASP A 46 -0.15 -7.60 10.41
CA ASP A 46 0.32 -7.49 11.79
C ASP A 46 1.61 -6.66 11.88
N ARG A 47 2.56 -6.88 10.97
CA ARG A 47 3.80 -6.07 10.88
C ARG A 47 3.48 -4.60 10.59
N MET A 48 2.58 -4.32 9.64
CA MET A 48 2.15 -2.96 9.34
C MET A 48 1.47 -2.28 10.53
N LEU A 49 0.57 -2.97 11.24
CA LEU A 49 -0.09 -2.47 12.44
C LEU A 49 0.89 -2.22 13.58
N ALA A 50 1.89 -3.07 13.73
CA ALA A 50 2.98 -2.85 14.68
C ALA A 50 3.78 -1.58 14.34
N GLY A 51 4.01 -1.30 13.05
CA GLY A 51 4.62 -0.05 12.56
C GLY A 51 3.84 1.20 12.97
N ILE A 52 2.52 1.20 12.76
CA ILE A 52 1.63 2.29 13.25
C ILE A 52 1.72 2.45 14.77
N SER A 53 1.67 1.35 15.51
CA SER A 53 1.73 1.37 16.97
C SER A 53 3.06 1.92 17.47
N SER A 54 4.16 1.55 16.84
CA SER A 54 5.50 2.07 17.15
C SER A 54 5.61 3.56 16.84
N ALA A 55 5.16 4.00 15.66
CA ALA A 55 5.17 5.40 15.28
C ALA A 55 4.36 6.31 16.22
N ARG A 56 3.28 5.79 16.81
CA ARG A 56 2.49 6.54 17.80
C ARG A 56 3.24 6.77 19.12
N ARG A 57 4.14 5.87 19.50
CA ARG A 57 4.95 5.96 20.74
C ARG A 57 6.22 6.80 20.56
N LEU A 58 6.65 7.02 19.31
CA LEU A 58 7.85 7.80 19.05
C LEU A 58 7.61 9.28 19.33
N ASN A 59 8.61 9.91 19.96
CA ASN A 59 8.70 11.35 20.04
C ASN A 59 9.24 11.91 18.72
N GLY A 60 8.79 13.11 18.35
CA GLY A 60 9.26 13.80 17.17
C GLY A 60 8.16 14.26 16.20
N PRO A 61 8.54 14.92 15.11
CA PRO A 61 7.60 15.46 14.14
C PRO A 61 6.76 14.37 13.46
N VAL A 62 5.49 14.65 13.24
CA VAL A 62 4.60 13.70 12.55
C VAL A 62 5.10 13.34 11.15
N PRO A 63 5.65 14.25 10.33
CA PRO A 63 6.21 13.88 9.04
C PRO A 63 7.29 12.78 9.11
N ALA A 64 8.18 12.82 10.12
CA ALA A 64 9.18 11.78 10.31
C ALA A 64 8.57 10.43 10.68
N ARG A 65 7.55 10.43 11.54
CA ARG A 65 6.80 9.22 11.93
C ARG A 65 6.00 8.64 10.76
N LEU A 66 5.39 9.51 9.93
CA LEU A 66 4.73 9.11 8.68
C LEU A 66 5.73 8.46 7.73
N HIS A 67 6.91 9.06 7.54
CA HIS A 67 7.95 8.50 6.69
C HIS A 67 8.31 7.07 7.10
N GLN A 68 8.55 6.86 8.38
CA GLN A 68 8.86 5.53 8.92
C GLN A 68 7.75 4.50 8.67
N VAL A 69 6.47 4.89 8.87
CA VAL A 69 5.33 4.01 8.63
C VAL A 69 5.23 3.64 7.15
N LEU A 70 5.36 4.62 6.24
CA LEU A 70 5.22 4.40 4.80
C LEU A 70 6.38 3.60 4.22
N SER A 71 7.62 3.87 4.67
CA SER A 71 8.81 3.12 4.27
C SER A 71 8.69 1.66 4.75
N SER A 72 8.36 1.44 6.04
CA SER A 72 8.13 0.10 6.59
C SER A 72 6.99 -0.65 5.89
N HIS A 73 5.91 0.03 5.48
CA HIS A 73 4.83 -0.57 4.70
C HIS A 73 5.37 -1.16 3.38
N LEU A 74 6.14 -0.37 2.63
CA LEU A 74 6.71 -0.86 1.37
C LEU A 74 7.73 -1.97 1.57
N GLN A 75 8.53 -1.92 2.62
CA GLN A 75 9.44 -3.03 2.96
C GLN A 75 8.66 -4.33 3.17
N VAL A 76 7.58 -4.29 3.96
CA VAL A 76 6.70 -5.46 4.17
C VAL A 76 6.05 -5.93 2.87
N MET A 77 5.59 -4.99 2.02
CA MET A 77 4.91 -5.31 0.77
C MET A 77 5.85 -5.85 -0.32
N LEU A 78 7.10 -5.43 -0.33
CA LEU A 78 8.09 -5.80 -1.35
C LEU A 78 9.01 -6.94 -0.90
N ASP A 79 8.92 -7.37 0.37
CA ASP A 79 9.65 -8.53 0.89
C ASP A 79 9.21 -9.81 0.16
N GLU A 80 10.16 -10.51 -0.43
CA GLU A 80 9.90 -11.72 -1.22
C GLU A 80 9.36 -12.87 -0.37
N VAL A 81 9.75 -12.92 0.89
CA VAL A 81 9.38 -14.01 1.82
C VAL A 81 7.90 -13.95 2.18
N GLU A 82 7.31 -12.77 2.28
CA GLU A 82 5.91 -12.61 2.71
C GLU A 82 4.91 -12.39 1.56
N GLY A 83 5.39 -12.39 0.32
CA GLY A 83 4.52 -12.45 -0.87
C GLY A 83 3.67 -11.20 -1.11
N ALA A 84 4.31 -10.14 -1.56
CA ALA A 84 3.70 -8.85 -1.87
C ALA A 84 2.40 -8.91 -2.69
N THR A 85 2.32 -9.83 -3.65
CA THR A 85 1.11 -10.04 -4.48
C THR A 85 -0.04 -10.71 -3.74
N ALA A 86 0.21 -11.37 -2.62
CA ALA A 86 -0.87 -11.92 -1.79
C ALA A 86 -1.85 -10.83 -1.36
N HIS A 87 -1.37 -9.61 -1.11
CA HIS A 87 -2.23 -8.49 -0.70
C HIS A 87 -3.25 -8.06 -1.76
N LEU A 88 -2.97 -8.30 -3.05
CA LEU A 88 -3.88 -7.92 -4.14
C LEU A 88 -5.00 -8.96 -4.36
N GLN A 89 -4.88 -10.16 -3.79
CA GLN A 89 -5.77 -11.31 -4.06
C GLN A 89 -6.73 -11.60 -2.91
N THR A 90 -7.28 -10.57 -2.27
CA THR A 90 -8.22 -10.73 -1.15
C THR A 90 -9.51 -11.46 -1.55
N ASP A 91 -9.93 -11.30 -2.82
CA ASP A 91 -11.15 -11.93 -3.35
C ASP A 91 -11.01 -13.46 -3.51
N ALA A 92 -9.78 -13.97 -3.52
CA ALA A 92 -9.50 -15.40 -3.54
C ALA A 92 -9.72 -16.10 -2.17
N LEU A 93 -9.92 -15.32 -1.10
CA LEU A 93 -10.14 -15.84 0.25
C LEU A 93 -11.61 -16.22 0.48
N PRO A 94 -11.88 -17.31 1.21
CA PRO A 94 -13.21 -17.60 1.76
C PRO A 94 -13.75 -16.41 2.57
N PRO A 95 -15.09 -16.17 2.59
CA PRO A 95 -15.68 -15.00 3.21
C PRO A 95 -15.20 -14.72 4.63
N ALA A 96 -15.18 -15.73 5.50
CA ALA A 96 -14.78 -15.59 6.90
C ALA A 96 -13.31 -15.14 7.07
N LEU A 97 -12.39 -15.63 6.23
CA LEU A 97 -10.99 -15.25 6.22
C LEU A 97 -10.81 -13.86 5.61
N ARG A 98 -11.53 -13.59 4.53
CA ARG A 98 -11.55 -12.26 3.89
C ARG A 98 -11.97 -11.17 4.87
N ASP A 99 -13.04 -11.38 5.63
CA ASP A 99 -13.54 -10.40 6.60
C ASP A 99 -12.50 -10.09 7.69
N ARG A 100 -11.72 -11.09 8.10
CA ARG A 100 -10.61 -10.87 9.04
C ARG A 100 -9.53 -9.97 8.46
N ILE A 101 -9.17 -10.18 7.20
CA ILE A 101 -8.20 -9.34 6.48
C ILE A 101 -8.72 -7.90 6.31
N VAL A 102 -9.98 -7.75 5.88
CA VAL A 102 -10.63 -6.43 5.72
C VAL A 102 -10.59 -5.67 7.03
N ARG A 103 -10.99 -6.26 8.15
CA ARG A 103 -10.93 -5.60 9.47
C ARG A 103 -9.50 -5.13 9.84
N LYS A 104 -8.46 -5.90 9.51
CA LYS A 104 -7.06 -5.47 9.76
C LYS A 104 -6.65 -4.31 8.85
N ARG A 105 -7.06 -4.33 7.58
CA ARG A 105 -6.84 -3.23 6.62
C ARG A 105 -7.50 -1.95 7.08
N ASP A 106 -8.75 -2.02 7.53
CA ASP A 106 -9.49 -0.88 8.07
C ASP A 106 -8.78 -0.29 9.30
N ARG A 107 -8.31 -1.16 10.21
CA ARG A 107 -7.53 -0.71 11.37
C ARG A 107 -6.24 -0.01 10.97
N TYR A 108 -5.56 -0.51 9.94
CA TYR A 108 -4.34 0.10 9.42
C TYR A 108 -4.62 1.47 8.78
N GLU A 109 -5.62 1.56 7.90
CA GLU A 109 -6.08 2.82 7.29
C GLU A 109 -6.45 3.85 8.36
N HIS A 110 -7.27 3.47 9.34
CA HIS A 110 -7.63 4.33 10.46
C HIS A 110 -6.41 4.80 11.27
N GLY A 111 -5.42 3.92 11.44
CA GLY A 111 -4.16 4.25 12.10
C GLY A 111 -3.35 5.31 11.35
N LEU A 112 -3.23 5.16 10.04
CA LEU A 112 -2.55 6.11 9.16
C LEU A 112 -3.28 7.45 9.12
N ARG A 113 -4.61 7.44 8.93
CA ARG A 113 -5.47 8.63 8.97
C ARG A 113 -5.33 9.39 10.28
N ALA A 114 -5.33 8.71 11.43
CA ALA A 114 -5.16 9.34 12.71
C ALA A 114 -3.78 10.00 12.87
N LEU A 115 -2.73 9.40 12.27
CA LEU A 115 -1.39 9.98 12.28
C LEU A 115 -1.34 11.26 11.43
N VAL A 116 -1.94 11.25 10.23
CA VAL A 116 -2.06 12.46 9.38
C VAL A 116 -2.85 13.55 10.10
N ALA A 117 -4.01 13.20 10.69
CA ALA A 117 -4.85 14.15 11.43
C ALA A 117 -4.09 14.80 12.62
N ALA A 118 -3.29 14.02 13.33
CA ALA A 118 -2.44 14.54 14.40
C ALA A 118 -1.40 15.54 13.88
N GLY A 119 -0.84 15.30 12.69
CA GLY A 119 0.08 16.25 12.04
C GLY A 119 -0.61 17.54 11.64
N VAL A 120 -1.84 17.47 11.12
CA VAL A 120 -2.64 18.66 10.80
C VAL A 120 -2.96 19.47 12.05
N ALA A 121 -3.41 18.81 13.13
CA ALA A 121 -3.73 19.47 14.39
C ALA A 121 -2.50 20.16 15.04
N ARG A 122 -1.29 19.68 14.76
CA ARG A 122 -0.02 20.27 15.23
C ARG A 122 0.56 21.30 14.26
N GLY A 123 -0.08 21.54 13.12
CA GLY A 123 0.45 22.43 12.08
C GLY A 123 1.68 21.88 11.34
N GLU A 124 2.01 20.61 11.53
CA GLU A 124 3.15 19.93 10.92
C GLU A 124 2.80 19.32 9.54
N CYS A 125 1.51 19.12 9.26
CA CYS A 125 1.00 18.62 7.98
C CYS A 125 -0.08 19.53 7.41
N VAL A 126 -0.20 19.55 6.07
CA VAL A 126 -1.24 20.23 5.31
C VAL A 126 -2.04 19.15 4.56
N ALA A 127 -3.18 18.79 5.10
CA ALA A 127 -4.10 17.83 4.49
C ALA A 127 -5.54 18.28 4.82
N PRO A 128 -6.26 18.92 3.87
CA PRO A 128 -7.64 19.38 4.10
C PRO A 128 -8.58 18.23 4.52
N ASP A 129 -8.33 17.05 3.97
CA ASP A 129 -9.00 15.80 4.38
C ASP A 129 -7.95 14.72 4.71
N PRO A 130 -7.70 14.45 5.99
CA PRO A 130 -6.77 13.38 6.41
C PRO A 130 -7.17 11.97 5.93
N ALA A 131 -8.47 11.70 5.72
CA ALA A 131 -8.92 10.40 5.22
C ALA A 131 -8.57 10.25 3.75
N LEU A 132 -8.78 11.28 2.94
CA LEU A 132 -8.40 11.29 1.53
C LEU A 132 -6.87 11.20 1.37
N ALA A 133 -6.11 11.92 2.18
CA ALA A 133 -4.65 11.86 2.16
C ALA A 133 -4.14 10.45 2.49
N ALA A 134 -4.68 9.81 3.53
CA ALA A 134 -4.32 8.44 3.88
C ALA A 134 -4.64 7.45 2.75
N ARG A 135 -5.81 7.55 2.13
CA ARG A 135 -6.21 6.70 0.99
C ARG A 135 -5.32 6.91 -0.24
N ALA A 136 -4.95 8.16 -0.54
CA ALA A 136 -4.04 8.48 -1.64
C ALA A 136 -2.64 7.86 -1.39
N MET A 137 -2.13 7.96 -0.16
CA MET A 137 -0.88 7.31 0.24
C MET A 137 -0.98 5.78 0.06
N LEU A 138 -2.03 5.15 0.58
CA LEU A 138 -2.24 3.70 0.44
C LEU A 138 -2.37 3.27 -1.03
N GLY A 139 -3.04 4.05 -1.86
CA GLY A 139 -3.13 3.80 -3.30
C GLY A 139 -1.75 3.78 -3.96
N ALA A 140 -0.91 4.78 -3.67
CA ALA A 140 0.45 4.86 -4.20
C ALA A 140 1.34 3.69 -3.70
N LEU A 141 1.27 3.35 -2.40
CA LEU A 141 2.02 2.24 -1.82
C LEU A 141 1.60 0.90 -2.43
N ASN A 142 0.31 0.62 -2.48
CA ASN A 142 -0.22 -0.64 -3.03
C ASN A 142 0.11 -0.79 -4.52
N TRP A 143 0.07 0.31 -5.30
CA TRP A 143 0.43 0.30 -6.72
C TRP A 143 1.91 -0.01 -6.96
N THR A 144 2.79 0.30 -6.01
CA THR A 144 4.23 0.02 -6.12
C THR A 144 4.51 -1.46 -6.36
N VAL A 145 3.70 -2.36 -5.79
CA VAL A 145 3.83 -3.81 -5.96
C VAL A 145 3.67 -4.26 -7.42
N THR A 146 2.87 -3.55 -8.22
CA THR A 146 2.59 -3.93 -9.61
C THR A 146 3.76 -3.68 -10.56
N TRP A 147 4.53 -2.62 -10.31
CA TRP A 147 5.65 -2.24 -11.18
C TRP A 147 7.04 -2.53 -10.59
N PHE A 148 7.15 -2.82 -9.29
CA PHE A 148 8.44 -3.13 -8.69
C PHE A 148 9.05 -4.41 -9.29
N ASN A 149 10.30 -4.31 -9.74
CA ASN A 149 11.08 -5.43 -10.23
C ASN A 149 12.24 -5.72 -9.27
N PRO A 150 12.26 -6.88 -8.58
CA PRO A 150 13.37 -7.25 -7.68
C PRO A 150 14.73 -7.36 -8.37
N ALA A 151 14.75 -7.70 -9.67
CA ALA A 151 15.98 -7.73 -10.48
C ALA A 151 16.35 -6.36 -11.07
N GLY A 152 15.62 -5.32 -10.74
CA GLY A 152 15.86 -3.95 -11.19
C GLY A 152 17.06 -3.29 -10.47
N PRO A 153 17.42 -2.07 -10.90
CA PRO A 153 18.61 -1.36 -10.37
C PRO A 153 18.43 -0.83 -8.93
N ARG A 154 17.23 -0.87 -8.38
CA ARG A 154 16.91 -0.37 -7.03
C ARG A 154 16.34 -1.46 -6.16
N SER A 155 16.83 -1.55 -4.94
CA SER A 155 16.31 -2.46 -3.91
C SER A 155 14.93 -2.05 -3.41
N ALA A 156 14.21 -2.98 -2.76
CA ALA A 156 12.94 -2.71 -2.09
C ALA A 156 13.07 -1.58 -1.06
N SER A 157 14.19 -1.54 -0.32
CA SER A 157 14.48 -0.50 0.66
C SER A 157 14.62 0.88 0.03
N GLU A 158 15.40 1.01 -1.06
CA GLU A 158 15.58 2.28 -1.77
C GLU A 158 14.28 2.81 -2.37
N ILE A 159 13.45 1.93 -2.93
CA ILE A 159 12.12 2.28 -3.43
C ILE A 159 11.22 2.73 -2.26
N GLY A 160 11.23 1.97 -1.15
CA GLY A 160 10.46 2.29 0.04
C GLY A 160 10.78 3.69 0.59
N GLU A 161 12.06 4.00 0.76
CA GLU A 161 12.52 5.30 1.22
C GLU A 161 12.15 6.43 0.27
N ALA A 162 12.36 6.24 -1.04
CA ALA A 162 12.06 7.27 -2.04
C ALA A 162 10.56 7.58 -2.13
N VAL A 163 9.71 6.55 -2.17
CA VAL A 163 8.24 6.72 -2.24
C VAL A 163 7.71 7.34 -0.94
N ALA A 164 8.16 6.86 0.23
CA ALA A 164 7.78 7.43 1.51
C ALA A 164 8.17 8.91 1.60
N ALA A 165 9.39 9.26 1.22
CA ALA A 165 9.86 10.65 1.20
C ALA A 165 9.04 11.54 0.25
N PHE A 166 8.65 11.02 -0.92
CA PHE A 166 7.80 11.73 -1.87
C PHE A 166 6.40 12.01 -1.29
N LEU A 167 5.75 10.98 -0.74
CA LEU A 167 4.40 11.09 -0.17
C LEU A 167 4.36 12.02 1.05
N VAL A 168 5.37 11.92 1.93
CA VAL A 168 5.46 12.80 3.10
C VAL A 168 5.67 14.25 2.69
N ARG A 169 6.52 14.53 1.69
CA ARG A 169 6.69 15.88 1.16
C ARG A 169 5.40 16.47 0.60
N GLY A 170 4.50 15.64 0.10
CA GLY A 170 3.18 16.06 -0.39
C GLY A 170 2.25 16.59 0.69
N VAL A 171 2.44 16.18 1.94
CA VAL A 171 1.58 16.56 3.08
C VAL A 171 2.32 17.34 4.17
N ALA A 172 3.64 17.35 4.21
CA ALA A 172 4.41 18.12 5.20
C ALA A 172 4.18 19.61 5.01
N ALA A 173 3.91 20.34 6.11
CA ALA A 173 3.81 21.79 6.09
C ALA A 173 5.15 22.37 5.65
N ARG A 174 5.14 23.12 4.55
CA ARG A 174 6.30 23.88 4.08
C ARG A 174 6.28 25.26 4.69
N SER A 175 7.44 25.78 5.06
CA SER A 175 7.63 27.19 5.43
C SER A 175 7.43 28.18 4.24
N THR A 176 6.99 27.72 3.09
CA THR A 176 6.83 28.52 1.88
C THR A 176 5.40 28.46 1.35
N ASN A 177 4.84 29.64 1.25
CA ASN A 177 3.51 30.02 0.76
C ASN A 177 3.35 29.68 -0.73
N ILE A 178 2.99 28.45 -1.09
CA ILE A 178 2.54 28.13 -2.44
C ILE A 178 1.06 28.49 -2.51
N LYS A 179 0.75 29.69 -3.04
CA LYS A 179 -0.62 30.05 -3.39
C LYS A 179 -1.13 29.04 -4.42
N PRO A 180 -2.32 28.43 -4.20
CA PRO A 180 -2.88 27.53 -5.19
C PRO A 180 -3.17 28.31 -6.48
N THR A 181 -2.48 27.95 -7.56
CA THR A 181 -2.78 28.48 -8.89
C THR A 181 -4.16 27.96 -9.29
N ARG A 182 -5.12 28.87 -9.44
CA ARG A 182 -6.43 28.51 -10.03
C ARG A 182 -6.21 28.09 -11.49
N LEU A 183 -6.35 26.82 -11.76
CA LEU A 183 -6.42 26.33 -13.14
C LEU A 183 -7.72 26.81 -13.75
N THR A 184 -7.64 27.79 -14.67
CA THR A 184 -8.77 28.25 -15.45
C THR A 184 -8.94 27.28 -16.62
N LEU A 185 -10.09 26.59 -16.68
CA LEU A 185 -10.46 25.77 -17.83
C LEU A 185 -10.52 26.64 -19.09
N VAL A 186 -9.61 26.43 -20.02
CA VAL A 186 -9.69 27.04 -21.36
C VAL A 186 -10.85 26.40 -22.09
N ARG A 187 -11.97 27.13 -22.19
CA ARG A 187 -13.15 26.75 -22.96
C ARG A 187 -12.74 26.67 -24.43
N ARG A 188 -12.64 25.46 -24.96
CA ARG A 188 -12.44 25.23 -26.41
C ARG A 188 -13.66 25.78 -27.17
N LYS A 189 -13.47 26.86 -27.92
CA LYS A 189 -14.50 27.35 -28.86
C LYS A 189 -14.73 26.25 -29.92
N SER A 190 -15.95 25.71 -29.95
CA SER A 190 -16.39 24.85 -31.03
C SER A 190 -16.42 25.69 -32.34
N ARG A 191 -15.58 25.32 -33.28
CA ARG A 191 -15.68 25.83 -34.68
C ARG A 191 -16.92 25.21 -35.29
N THR A 192 -17.97 25.97 -35.40
CA THR A 192 -19.11 25.67 -36.28
C THR A 192 -18.64 25.84 -37.71
N THR A 193 -18.45 24.74 -38.40
CA THR A 193 -18.25 24.70 -39.86
C THR A 193 -19.61 24.92 -40.52
N GLY A 194 -19.85 26.14 -41.03
CA GLY A 194 -21.03 26.44 -41.82
C GLY A 194 -20.89 25.74 -43.19
N ALA A 195 -21.73 24.75 -43.42
CA ALA A 195 -21.97 24.22 -44.78
C ALA A 195 -22.84 25.23 -45.54
N ARG A 196 -22.29 25.85 -46.56
CA ARG A 196 -23.08 26.53 -47.62
C ARG A 196 -23.38 25.51 -48.70
N HIS A 197 -24.67 25.29 -48.93
CA HIS A 197 -25.16 24.71 -50.14
C HIS A 197 -25.14 25.77 -51.26
N VAL A 198 -24.63 25.39 -52.41
CA VAL A 198 -25.06 25.77 -53.76
C VAL A 198 -25.09 24.49 -54.57
#